data_4e364f2653be7cdd43a0ca07e1e4e5a3
#
_entry.id   4e364f2653be7cdd43a0ca07e1e4e5a3
#
_cell.length_a   1.000
_cell.length_b   1.000
_cell.length_c   1.000
_cell.angle_alpha   90.00
_cell.angle_beta   90.00
_cell.angle_gamma   90.00
#
_symmetry.space_group_name_H-M   'P 1'
#
loop_
_entity.id
_entity.type
_entity.pdbx_description
1 polymer ?
#
loop_
_entity_poly.entity_id
_entity_poly.type
_entity_poly.pdbx_seq_one_letter_code
_entity_poly.pdbx_strand_id
1 'polypeptide(L)'
;ERLLKEKHPSIPDVYAASLSLLGTMFPDLPTHDLPTVQQFRYFYKREYHFTEILARQASAVDFAKDIRPIRGTSTTEALGPGYRYQIDATIADIYLISDHDRSLIVGRPVVYIVSDVFSRMVTGMYIGFEGPSWISAMVALANTTADKVEYCRQYGVEIDVGDWPVQGLPDVVLADKGELNGTKVEVFAESFGVRIENAPARRGDAKGIVERQFRTVQERFKPYVSGVVEGHISRKRGGHDYRLDASLTLPEFTKCIIASVLWHNNFHVLSKYDRTAGMPGDLPAIPARLWHWGLGNLTGRLRVAPLDLVRINLLPHDQATVSELGIRLFGCFYTCQEALKSGWFHRGQGHRPEKVMVAYDPRSAEHIYIRPSNNLKEYWICDLADRSRRFRGMTFWDVWLLSKEERRSDANAAMEGMKERGRLLEKIEAIAALAENASPIKTGMSKKDLGTQIRENKQDEKRHERRQGAFRPAREQSGKPADVVPLRGEKPEDYAYPDLGDLIFGEGDND
;
A
#
# COMPACT_ATOMS: atom_id res chain seq x y z
N GLU A 1 -17.68 -43.05 -22.47
CA GLU A 1 -17.08 -41.74 -22.73
C GLU A 1 -18.02 -40.56 -22.38
N ARG A 2 -19.33 -40.61 -22.73
CA ARG A 2 -20.27 -39.51 -22.40
C ARG A 2 -20.39 -39.23 -20.91
N LEU A 3 -20.32 -40.25 -20.06
CA LEU A 3 -20.36 -40.16 -18.61
C LEU A 3 -19.06 -39.60 -17.99
N LEU A 4 -17.98 -39.51 -18.77
CA LEU A 4 -16.68 -39.04 -18.33
C LEU A 4 -16.44 -37.54 -18.65
N LYS A 5 -17.44 -36.83 -19.17
CA LYS A 5 -17.35 -35.41 -19.45
C LYS A 5 -17.74 -34.59 -18.21
N GLU A 6 -17.21 -33.39 -18.07
CA GLU A 6 -17.54 -32.45 -16.99
C GLU A 6 -19.07 -32.20 -16.87
N LYS A 7 -19.72 -32.00 -18.03
CA LYS A 7 -21.20 -31.98 -18.12
C LYS A 7 -21.66 -33.31 -18.71
N HIS A 8 -22.03 -34.24 -17.86
CA HIS A 8 -22.46 -35.59 -18.28
C HIS A 8 -23.96 -35.80 -18.09
N PRO A 9 -24.62 -36.52 -19.01
CA PRO A 9 -25.97 -36.96 -18.82
C PRO A 9 -26.10 -37.95 -17.66
N SER A 10 -27.32 -38.21 -17.21
CA SER A 10 -27.56 -39.24 -16.20
C SER A 10 -27.21 -40.65 -16.73
N ILE A 11 -26.91 -41.58 -15.80
CA ILE A 11 -26.64 -42.97 -16.19
C ILE A 11 -27.81 -43.57 -16.97
N PRO A 12 -29.12 -43.36 -16.58
CA PRO A 12 -30.25 -43.82 -17.39
C PRO A 12 -30.27 -43.26 -18.82
N ASP A 13 -29.94 -41.98 -19.02
CA ASP A 13 -29.95 -41.38 -20.36
C ASP A 13 -28.86 -41.96 -21.25
N VAL A 14 -27.65 -42.18 -20.69
CA VAL A 14 -26.55 -42.81 -21.46
C VAL A 14 -26.86 -44.26 -21.72
N TYR A 15 -27.50 -44.96 -20.80
CA TYR A 15 -27.96 -46.32 -21.02
C TYR A 15 -29.00 -46.39 -22.15
N ALA A 16 -30.03 -45.52 -22.13
CA ALA A 16 -31.01 -45.43 -23.21
C ALA A 16 -30.39 -45.16 -24.59
N ALA A 17 -29.44 -44.22 -24.64
CA ALA A 17 -28.65 -43.94 -25.86
C ALA A 17 -27.80 -45.13 -26.32
N SER A 18 -27.27 -45.92 -25.36
CA SER A 18 -26.51 -47.14 -25.69
C SER A 18 -27.39 -48.23 -26.23
N LEU A 19 -28.61 -48.39 -25.72
CA LEU A 19 -29.63 -49.33 -26.28
C LEU A 19 -30.04 -48.95 -27.68
N SER A 20 -30.25 -47.68 -27.97
CA SER A 20 -30.54 -47.17 -29.31
C SER A 20 -29.43 -47.48 -30.31
N LEU A 21 -28.17 -47.31 -29.87
CA LEU A 21 -27.01 -47.62 -30.68
C LEU A 21 -26.89 -49.13 -30.96
N LEU A 22 -27.09 -49.95 -29.94
CA LEU A 22 -27.09 -51.44 -30.06
C LEU A 22 -28.19 -51.88 -31.05
N GLY A 23 -29.41 -51.35 -30.96
CA GLY A 23 -30.49 -51.66 -31.92
C GLY A 23 -30.20 -51.25 -33.34
N THR A 24 -29.40 -50.16 -33.53
CA THR A 24 -28.95 -49.77 -34.89
C THR A 24 -27.83 -50.70 -35.43
N MET A 25 -26.90 -51.14 -34.55
CA MET A 25 -25.78 -51.99 -34.93
C MET A 25 -26.21 -53.45 -35.09
N PHE A 26 -27.19 -53.89 -34.32
CA PHE A 26 -27.66 -55.29 -34.26
C PHE A 26 -29.20 -55.32 -34.29
N PRO A 27 -29.84 -55.10 -35.49
CA PRO A 27 -31.31 -54.99 -35.58
C PRO A 27 -32.05 -56.24 -35.17
N ASP A 28 -31.43 -57.42 -35.34
CA ASP A 28 -32.05 -58.73 -35.04
C ASP A 28 -31.83 -59.21 -33.59
N LEU A 29 -31.19 -58.39 -32.73
CA LEU A 29 -30.91 -58.77 -31.35
C LEU A 29 -32.20 -58.81 -30.53
N PRO A 30 -32.61 -59.95 -29.93
CA PRO A 30 -33.78 -60.03 -29.13
C PRO A 30 -33.73 -59.15 -27.89
N THR A 31 -34.87 -58.60 -27.46
CA THR A 31 -34.96 -57.66 -26.33
C THR A 31 -34.44 -58.24 -25.02
N HIS A 32 -34.59 -59.59 -24.81
CA HIS A 32 -34.09 -60.27 -23.61
C HIS A 32 -32.58 -60.45 -23.57
N ASP A 33 -31.86 -60.29 -24.67
CA ASP A 33 -30.39 -60.32 -24.74
C ASP A 33 -29.77 -58.93 -24.57
N LEU A 34 -30.56 -57.89 -24.54
CA LEU A 34 -30.09 -56.55 -24.27
C LEU A 34 -29.62 -56.42 -22.81
N PRO A 35 -28.48 -55.74 -22.56
CA PRO A 35 -28.00 -55.56 -21.20
C PRO A 35 -28.97 -54.73 -20.35
N THR A 36 -29.18 -55.11 -19.12
CA THR A 36 -29.96 -54.34 -18.15
C THR A 36 -29.21 -53.10 -17.67
N VAL A 37 -29.94 -52.11 -17.15
CA VAL A 37 -29.35 -50.92 -16.55
C VAL A 37 -28.39 -51.25 -15.38
N GLN A 38 -28.65 -52.35 -14.67
CA GLN A 38 -27.78 -52.81 -13.58
C GLN A 38 -26.45 -53.38 -14.11
N GLN A 39 -26.52 -54.17 -15.19
CA GLN A 39 -25.36 -54.67 -15.88
C GLN A 39 -24.51 -53.54 -16.48
N PHE A 40 -25.17 -52.53 -17.04
CA PHE A 40 -24.50 -51.34 -17.54
C PHE A 40 -23.80 -50.57 -16.43
N ARG A 41 -24.44 -50.38 -15.26
CA ARG A 41 -23.84 -49.77 -14.07
C ARG A 41 -22.64 -50.55 -13.54
N TYR A 42 -22.77 -51.90 -13.51
CA TYR A 42 -21.70 -52.79 -13.09
C TYR A 42 -20.49 -52.67 -14.03
N PHE A 43 -20.75 -52.74 -15.35
CA PHE A 43 -19.71 -52.53 -16.38
C PHE A 43 -19.00 -51.16 -16.19
N TYR A 44 -19.77 -50.08 -16.05
CA TYR A 44 -19.21 -48.77 -15.86
C TYR A 44 -18.31 -48.67 -14.63
N LYS A 45 -18.71 -49.24 -13.50
CA LYS A 45 -17.90 -49.26 -12.28
C LYS A 45 -16.67 -50.17 -12.34
N ARG A 46 -16.76 -51.24 -13.11
CA ARG A 46 -15.66 -52.18 -13.30
C ARG A 46 -14.58 -51.62 -14.20
N GLU A 47 -14.99 -51.02 -15.31
CA GLU A 47 -14.05 -50.52 -16.35
C GLU A 47 -13.38 -49.23 -15.96
N TYR A 48 -14.01 -48.37 -15.18
CA TYR A 48 -13.48 -47.06 -14.79
C TYR A 48 -13.30 -46.99 -13.27
N HIS A 49 -12.07 -46.76 -12.87
CA HIS A 49 -11.77 -46.49 -11.48
C HIS A 49 -12.40 -45.15 -11.01
N PHE A 50 -12.85 -45.09 -9.76
CA PHE A 50 -13.50 -43.93 -9.18
C PHE A 50 -12.66 -42.64 -9.33
N THR A 51 -11.35 -42.73 -9.12
CA THR A 51 -10.41 -41.59 -9.27
C THR A 51 -10.29 -41.13 -10.73
N GLU A 52 -10.37 -42.05 -11.71
CA GLU A 52 -10.36 -41.71 -13.13
C GLU A 52 -11.65 -41.00 -13.55
N ILE A 53 -12.79 -41.47 -13.05
CA ILE A 53 -14.09 -40.84 -13.28
C ILE A 53 -14.05 -39.40 -12.77
N LEU A 54 -13.64 -39.19 -11.53
CA LEU A 54 -13.53 -37.87 -10.93
C LEU A 54 -12.56 -36.96 -11.66
N ALA A 55 -11.40 -37.49 -12.09
CA ALA A 55 -10.40 -36.71 -12.83
C ALA A 55 -10.89 -36.25 -14.21
N ARG A 56 -11.74 -37.04 -14.86
CA ARG A 56 -12.31 -36.70 -16.18
C ARG A 56 -13.58 -35.85 -16.10
N GLN A 57 -14.33 -35.94 -14.98
CA GLN A 57 -15.53 -35.15 -14.74
C GLN A 57 -15.23 -33.76 -14.16
N ALA A 58 -14.10 -33.57 -13.54
CA ALA A 58 -13.66 -32.30 -12.99
C ALA A 58 -12.74 -31.55 -13.96
N SER A 59 -12.72 -30.22 -13.88
CA SER A 59 -11.64 -29.46 -14.51
C SER A 59 -10.31 -29.82 -13.85
N ALA A 60 -9.19 -29.66 -14.56
CA ALA A 60 -7.85 -29.91 -14.00
C ALA A 60 -7.60 -29.07 -12.71
N VAL A 61 -8.25 -27.91 -12.63
CA VAL A 61 -8.19 -26.98 -11.49
C VAL A 61 -8.99 -27.51 -10.31
N ASP A 62 -10.24 -27.92 -10.54
CA ASP A 62 -11.13 -28.44 -9.47
C ASP A 62 -10.61 -29.79 -8.95
N PHE A 63 -10.09 -30.62 -9.84
CA PHE A 63 -9.46 -31.88 -9.44
C PHE A 63 -8.26 -31.65 -8.53
N ALA A 64 -7.37 -30.71 -8.90
CA ALA A 64 -6.18 -30.37 -8.09
C ALA A 64 -6.53 -29.73 -6.75
N LYS A 65 -7.62 -28.97 -6.70
CA LYS A 65 -8.07 -28.23 -5.51
C LYS A 65 -8.86 -29.11 -4.55
N ASP A 66 -9.89 -29.81 -5.04
CA ASP A 66 -10.94 -30.36 -4.18
C ASP A 66 -10.99 -31.90 -4.20
N ILE A 67 -10.42 -32.55 -5.21
CA ILE A 67 -10.59 -34.01 -5.44
C ILE A 67 -9.31 -34.80 -5.21
N ARG A 68 -8.17 -34.23 -5.53
CA ARG A 68 -6.86 -34.90 -5.40
C ARG A 68 -6.60 -35.35 -3.96
N PRO A 69 -6.15 -36.60 -3.73
CA PRO A 69 -5.77 -37.05 -2.40
C PRO A 69 -4.63 -36.20 -1.83
N ILE A 70 -4.83 -35.66 -0.63
CA ILE A 70 -3.77 -34.95 0.12
C ILE A 70 -2.96 -36.02 0.86
N ARG A 71 -1.75 -36.35 0.35
CA ARG A 71 -0.87 -37.40 0.93
C ARG A 71 0.19 -36.84 1.87
N GLY A 72 0.47 -35.52 1.83
CA GLY A 72 1.44 -34.86 2.68
C GLY A 72 0.81 -33.98 3.72
N THR A 73 1.58 -33.60 4.72
CA THR A 73 1.20 -32.56 5.67
C THR A 73 2.12 -31.35 5.50
N SER A 74 1.60 -30.16 5.72
CA SER A 74 2.42 -28.93 5.68
C SER A 74 3.45 -28.88 6.81
N THR A 75 3.29 -29.70 7.84
CA THR A 75 4.22 -29.79 8.98
C THR A 75 5.52 -30.47 8.61
N THR A 76 5.50 -31.47 7.71
CA THR A 76 6.72 -32.19 7.28
C THR A 76 7.73 -31.30 6.57
N GLU A 77 7.30 -30.19 6.02
CA GLU A 77 8.19 -29.22 5.35
C GLU A 77 8.82 -28.21 6.33
N ALA A 78 8.35 -28.13 7.57
CA ALA A 78 8.85 -27.20 8.58
C ALA A 78 9.80 -27.90 9.54
N LEU A 79 11.08 -27.55 9.48
CA LEU A 79 12.14 -28.15 10.31
C LEU A 79 12.06 -27.75 11.78
N GLY A 80 11.25 -26.74 12.12
CA GLY A 80 11.06 -26.24 13.48
C GLY A 80 10.42 -24.85 13.48
N PRO A 81 10.23 -24.23 14.67
CA PRO A 81 9.72 -22.87 14.79
C PRO A 81 10.61 -21.87 14.03
N GLY A 82 9.98 -20.92 13.33
CA GLY A 82 10.71 -19.92 12.56
C GLY A 82 11.29 -20.39 11.23
N TYR A 83 11.15 -21.67 10.89
CA TYR A 83 11.61 -22.14 9.59
C TYR A 83 10.75 -21.59 8.45
N ARG A 84 9.43 -21.67 8.57
CA ARG A 84 8.50 -21.19 7.54
C ARG A 84 7.33 -20.45 8.16
N TYR A 85 7.07 -19.22 7.70
CA TYR A 85 5.85 -18.49 7.99
C TYR A 85 4.94 -18.49 6.78
N GLN A 86 3.63 -18.54 7.03
CA GLN A 86 2.58 -18.27 6.04
C GLN A 86 1.97 -16.91 6.33
N ILE A 87 1.83 -16.10 5.29
CA ILE A 87 1.12 -14.82 5.37
C ILE A 87 -0.08 -14.86 4.44
N ASP A 88 -1.20 -14.33 4.90
CA ASP A 88 -2.42 -14.20 4.11
C ASP A 88 -3.27 -13.05 4.62
N ALA A 89 -4.19 -12.58 3.77
CA ALA A 89 -5.11 -11.49 4.05
C ALA A 89 -6.57 -11.93 3.97
N THR A 90 -7.39 -11.34 4.81
CA THR A 90 -8.85 -11.47 4.69
C THR A 90 -9.53 -10.14 4.96
N ILE A 91 -10.67 -9.89 4.30
CA ILE A 91 -11.56 -8.80 4.67
C ILE A 91 -12.41 -9.31 5.83
N ALA A 92 -12.29 -8.68 7.00
CA ALA A 92 -13.04 -9.10 8.18
C ALA A 92 -14.56 -8.95 7.94
N ASP A 93 -15.34 -9.92 8.47
CA ASP A 93 -16.80 -9.90 8.34
C ASP A 93 -17.44 -9.00 9.40
N ILE A 94 -17.00 -7.76 9.47
CA ILE A 94 -17.53 -6.75 10.41
C ILE A 94 -17.42 -5.35 9.81
N TYR A 95 -18.43 -4.51 10.03
CA TYR A 95 -18.37 -3.08 9.73
C TYR A 95 -17.87 -2.29 10.94
N LEU A 96 -16.98 -1.34 10.71
CA LEU A 96 -16.41 -0.46 11.71
C LEU A 96 -16.86 0.98 11.51
N ILE A 97 -16.80 1.75 12.60
CA ILE A 97 -17.02 3.20 12.63
C ILE A 97 -15.69 3.95 12.73
N SER A 98 -15.73 5.25 12.43
CA SER A 98 -14.56 6.12 12.52
C SER A 98 -14.14 6.34 13.97
N ASP A 99 -12.81 6.38 14.18
CA ASP A 99 -12.22 6.73 15.47
C ASP A 99 -12.33 8.24 15.78
N HIS A 100 -12.37 9.07 14.75
CA HIS A 100 -12.52 10.52 14.90
C HIS A 100 -13.98 10.96 15.08
N ASP A 101 -14.91 10.28 14.43
CA ASP A 101 -16.34 10.56 14.53
C ASP A 101 -17.14 9.28 14.50
N ARG A 102 -17.60 8.82 15.66
CA ARG A 102 -18.33 7.55 15.83
C ARG A 102 -19.67 7.49 15.08
N SER A 103 -20.15 8.59 14.52
CA SER A 103 -21.34 8.61 13.66
C SER A 103 -21.07 8.11 12.22
N LEU A 104 -19.80 8.05 11.81
CA LEU A 104 -19.39 7.70 10.46
C LEU A 104 -19.03 6.23 10.34
N ILE A 105 -19.71 5.51 9.46
CA ILE A 105 -19.39 4.14 9.11
C ILE A 105 -18.24 4.16 8.11
N VAL A 106 -17.10 3.53 8.46
CA VAL A 106 -15.89 3.51 7.62
C VAL A 106 -15.88 2.32 6.67
N GLY A 107 -16.37 1.17 7.12
CA GLY A 107 -16.40 -0.04 6.29
C GLY A 107 -15.78 -1.25 6.97
N ARG A 108 -15.36 -2.23 6.15
CA ARG A 108 -14.79 -3.51 6.63
C ARG A 108 -13.27 -3.45 6.57
N PRO A 109 -12.57 -3.75 7.68
CA PRO A 109 -11.13 -3.75 7.70
C PRO A 109 -10.53 -4.99 7.03
N VAL A 110 -9.30 -4.86 6.57
CA VAL A 110 -8.45 -5.96 6.14
C VAL A 110 -7.61 -6.43 7.32
N VAL A 111 -7.55 -7.73 7.51
CA VAL A 111 -6.73 -8.38 8.55
C VAL A 111 -5.69 -9.26 7.86
N TYR A 112 -4.43 -9.01 8.13
CA TYR A 112 -3.31 -9.89 7.80
C TYR A 112 -2.89 -10.69 9.02
N ILE A 113 -2.66 -11.97 8.83
CA ILE A 113 -2.09 -12.87 9.85
C ILE A 113 -0.82 -13.50 9.28
N VAL A 114 0.23 -13.51 10.09
CA VAL A 114 1.47 -14.25 9.84
C VAL A 114 1.53 -15.40 10.82
N SER A 115 1.67 -16.61 10.31
CA SER A 115 1.61 -17.84 11.10
C SER A 115 2.85 -18.70 10.91
N ASP A 116 3.41 -19.19 11.99
CA ASP A 116 4.44 -20.22 11.94
C ASP A 116 3.85 -21.57 11.52
N VAL A 117 4.45 -22.18 10.51
CA VAL A 117 3.95 -23.46 9.95
C VAL A 117 4.15 -24.63 10.91
N PHE A 118 5.21 -24.63 11.70
CA PHE A 118 5.46 -25.69 12.67
C PHE A 118 4.49 -25.63 13.85
N SER A 119 4.52 -24.58 14.62
CA SER A 119 3.76 -24.46 15.87
C SER A 119 2.30 -24.03 15.69
N ARG A 120 1.93 -23.52 14.52
CA ARG A 120 0.63 -22.85 14.28
C ARG A 120 0.45 -21.55 15.08
N MET A 121 1.50 -21.02 15.66
CA MET A 121 1.47 -19.76 16.39
C MET A 121 1.27 -18.60 15.43
N VAL A 122 0.38 -17.68 15.79
CA VAL A 122 0.33 -16.37 15.13
C VAL A 122 1.54 -15.59 15.57
N THR A 123 2.42 -15.25 14.62
CA THR A 123 3.70 -14.60 14.87
C THR A 123 3.66 -13.10 14.65
N GLY A 124 2.75 -12.63 13.79
CA GLY A 124 2.53 -11.22 13.50
C GLY A 124 1.18 -10.97 12.86
N MET A 125 0.77 -9.71 12.85
CA MET A 125 -0.49 -9.30 12.25
C MET A 125 -0.48 -7.83 11.83
N TYR A 126 -1.43 -7.47 10.94
CA TYR A 126 -1.78 -6.10 10.60
C TYR A 126 -3.30 -6.01 10.44
N ILE A 127 -3.88 -4.89 10.90
CA ILE A 127 -5.30 -4.59 10.75
C ILE A 127 -5.41 -3.15 10.28
N GLY A 128 -6.17 -2.92 9.21
CA GLY A 128 -6.33 -1.57 8.65
C GLY A 128 -7.36 -1.53 7.52
N PHE A 129 -7.58 -0.35 6.97
CA PHE A 129 -8.49 -0.13 5.85
C PHE A 129 -7.79 -0.15 4.49
N GLU A 130 -6.45 -0.17 4.47
CA GLU A 130 -5.71 -0.38 3.23
C GLU A 130 -6.07 -1.74 2.63
N GLY A 131 -6.36 -1.75 1.34
CA GLY A 131 -6.66 -2.99 0.62
C GLY A 131 -5.53 -4.01 0.70
N PRO A 132 -5.80 -5.29 0.40
CA PRO A 132 -4.76 -6.30 0.30
C PRO A 132 -3.65 -5.83 -0.66
N SER A 133 -2.46 -5.61 -0.13
CA SER A 133 -1.35 -5.01 -0.86
C SER A 133 -0.02 -5.44 -0.28
N TRP A 134 1.04 -5.27 -1.06
CA TRP A 134 2.42 -5.44 -0.59
C TRP A 134 2.69 -4.68 0.72
N ILE A 135 2.24 -3.41 0.83
CA ILE A 135 2.51 -2.56 1.98
C ILE A 135 1.88 -3.14 3.26
N SER A 136 0.62 -3.56 3.18
CA SER A 136 -0.10 -4.15 4.31
C SER A 136 0.52 -5.49 4.75
N ALA A 137 0.92 -6.33 3.78
CA ALA A 137 1.64 -7.57 4.03
C ALA A 137 2.99 -7.32 4.72
N MET A 138 3.72 -6.28 4.29
CA MET A 138 4.99 -5.89 4.89
C MET A 138 4.86 -5.43 6.34
N VAL A 139 3.81 -4.67 6.66
CA VAL A 139 3.56 -4.24 8.04
C VAL A 139 3.27 -5.45 8.92
N ALA A 140 2.49 -6.42 8.44
CA ALA A 140 2.23 -7.67 9.16
C ALA A 140 3.51 -8.48 9.38
N LEU A 141 4.37 -8.57 8.36
CA LEU A 141 5.65 -9.27 8.47
C LEU A 141 6.62 -8.53 9.40
N ALA A 142 6.72 -7.21 9.32
CA ALA A 142 7.51 -6.41 10.26
C ALA A 142 7.04 -6.58 11.72
N ASN A 143 5.73 -6.74 11.92
CA ASN A 143 5.19 -6.99 13.26
C ASN A 143 5.72 -8.30 13.87
N THR A 144 6.21 -9.28 13.08
CA THR A 144 6.85 -10.49 13.64
C THR A 144 8.12 -10.20 14.41
N THR A 145 8.80 -9.07 14.12
CA THR A 145 10.03 -8.63 14.81
C THR A 145 9.77 -7.62 15.92
N ALA A 146 8.54 -7.11 16.02
CA ALA A 146 8.16 -6.16 17.05
C ALA A 146 8.17 -6.79 18.45
N ASP A 147 8.52 -5.99 19.45
CA ASP A 147 8.25 -6.32 20.84
C ASP A 147 6.73 -6.41 21.03
N LYS A 148 6.25 -7.59 21.42
CA LYS A 148 4.82 -7.85 21.53
C LYS A 148 4.19 -7.23 22.76
N VAL A 149 4.96 -7.03 23.83
CA VAL A 149 4.49 -6.33 25.03
C VAL A 149 4.21 -4.87 24.68
N GLU A 150 5.15 -4.21 24.01
CA GLU A 150 4.98 -2.82 23.59
C GLU A 150 3.87 -2.68 22.53
N TYR A 151 3.81 -3.60 21.57
CA TYR A 151 2.75 -3.63 20.57
C TYR A 151 1.35 -3.75 21.18
N CYS A 152 1.15 -4.66 22.14
CA CYS A 152 -0.13 -4.85 22.82
C CYS A 152 -0.49 -3.65 23.72
N ARG A 153 0.51 -3.06 24.38
CA ARG A 153 0.33 -1.85 25.22
C ARG A 153 -0.24 -0.67 24.43
N GLN A 154 0.16 -0.49 23.17
CA GLN A 154 -0.40 0.56 22.29
C GLN A 154 -1.92 0.48 22.13
N TYR A 155 -2.48 -0.73 22.27
CA TYR A 155 -3.93 -0.98 22.23
C TYR A 155 -4.56 -1.16 23.61
N GLY A 156 -3.82 -0.87 24.68
CA GLY A 156 -4.31 -1.04 26.06
C GLY A 156 -4.52 -2.50 26.46
N VAL A 157 -3.69 -3.41 25.95
CA VAL A 157 -3.63 -4.82 26.34
C VAL A 157 -2.30 -5.08 27.02
N GLU A 158 -2.34 -5.45 28.30
CA GLU A 158 -1.15 -5.81 29.05
C GLU A 158 -0.90 -7.32 28.91
N ILE A 159 0.33 -7.69 28.58
CA ILE A 159 0.77 -9.08 28.47
C ILE A 159 2.18 -9.23 29.03
N ASP A 160 2.52 -10.46 29.44
CA ASP A 160 3.89 -10.83 29.75
C ASP A 160 4.65 -11.28 28.48
N VAL A 161 5.99 -11.22 28.54
CA VAL A 161 6.86 -11.64 27.42
C VAL A 161 6.58 -13.09 26.99
N GLY A 162 6.19 -13.95 27.94
CA GLY A 162 5.84 -15.36 27.68
C GLY A 162 4.53 -15.58 26.93
N ASP A 163 3.60 -14.61 26.95
CA ASP A 163 2.27 -14.76 26.34
C ASP A 163 2.32 -14.68 24.81
N TRP A 164 3.31 -13.96 24.26
CA TRP A 164 3.53 -13.91 22.81
C TRP A 164 5.04 -13.83 22.51
N PRO A 165 5.78 -14.94 22.69
CA PRO A 165 7.25 -14.96 22.74
C PRO A 165 7.92 -14.92 21.37
N VAL A 166 7.27 -14.39 20.36
CA VAL A 166 7.79 -14.34 18.98
C VAL A 166 8.41 -13.00 18.68
N GLN A 167 9.72 -13.01 18.41
CA GLN A 167 10.44 -11.83 17.94
C GLN A 167 11.50 -12.24 16.92
N GLY A 168 11.15 -12.18 15.62
CA GLY A 168 12.10 -12.49 14.56
C GLY A 168 11.45 -12.89 13.23
N LEU A 169 12.28 -12.82 12.18
CA LEU A 169 11.93 -13.23 10.84
C LEU A 169 12.20 -14.72 10.64
N PRO A 170 11.44 -15.39 9.75
CA PRO A 170 11.63 -16.80 9.42
C PRO A 170 12.75 -17.00 8.38
N ASP A 171 13.08 -18.25 8.10
CA ASP A 171 13.91 -18.61 6.94
C ASP A 171 13.14 -18.49 5.62
N VAL A 172 11.85 -18.81 5.64
CA VAL A 172 10.97 -18.83 4.46
C VAL A 172 9.64 -18.13 4.77
N VAL A 173 9.20 -17.25 3.87
CA VAL A 173 7.85 -16.70 3.88
C VAL A 173 7.08 -17.26 2.69
N LEU A 174 5.95 -17.92 2.95
CA LEU A 174 5.01 -18.37 1.93
C LEU A 174 3.86 -17.36 1.84
N ALA A 175 3.69 -16.74 0.68
CA ALA A 175 2.66 -15.74 0.43
C ALA A 175 1.90 -16.01 -0.87
N ASP A 176 0.85 -15.23 -1.13
CA ASP A 176 0.13 -15.33 -2.40
C ASP A 176 0.89 -14.64 -3.54
N LYS A 177 0.76 -15.20 -4.74
CA LYS A 177 1.49 -14.77 -5.94
C LYS A 177 1.24 -13.31 -6.34
N GLY A 178 0.12 -12.71 -5.88
CA GLY A 178 -0.22 -11.31 -6.14
C GLY A 178 0.38 -10.31 -5.16
N GLU A 179 0.70 -10.74 -3.94
CA GLU A 179 1.09 -9.85 -2.85
C GLU A 179 2.60 -9.64 -2.74
N LEU A 180 3.40 -10.67 -3.02
CA LEU A 180 4.85 -10.64 -2.85
C LEU A 180 5.58 -10.86 -4.19
N ASN A 181 5.32 -10.03 -5.19
CA ASN A 181 6.00 -10.09 -6.48
C ASN A 181 6.82 -8.82 -6.77
N GLY A 182 8.00 -9.01 -7.39
CA GLY A 182 8.81 -7.94 -7.97
C GLY A 182 10.13 -7.67 -7.25
N THR A 183 10.90 -6.73 -7.77
CA THR A 183 12.22 -6.30 -7.28
C THR A 183 12.25 -5.90 -5.80
N LYS A 184 11.11 -5.50 -5.25
CA LYS A 184 10.94 -5.13 -3.84
C LYS A 184 11.18 -6.30 -2.89
N VAL A 185 10.76 -7.49 -3.31
CA VAL A 185 10.93 -8.76 -2.55
C VAL A 185 12.39 -9.19 -2.52
N GLU A 186 13.11 -8.97 -3.61
CA GLU A 186 14.52 -9.35 -3.75
C GLU A 186 15.40 -8.60 -2.74
N VAL A 187 15.19 -7.29 -2.59
CA VAL A 187 15.93 -6.47 -1.62
C VAL A 187 15.73 -6.96 -0.18
N PHE A 188 14.51 -7.32 0.19
CA PHE A 188 14.21 -7.88 1.51
C PHE A 188 14.86 -9.27 1.70
N ALA A 189 14.71 -10.13 0.70
CA ALA A 189 15.28 -11.46 0.71
C ALA A 189 16.81 -11.44 0.88
N GLU A 190 17.50 -10.58 0.14
CA GLU A 190 18.95 -10.38 0.23
C GLU A 190 19.36 -9.76 1.57
N SER A 191 18.59 -8.76 2.05
CA SER A 191 18.93 -8.03 3.27
C SER A 191 18.93 -8.91 4.52
N PHE A 192 17.97 -9.82 4.62
CA PHE A 192 17.78 -10.66 5.81
C PHE A 192 18.05 -12.15 5.56
N GLY A 193 18.38 -12.54 4.33
CA GLY A 193 18.54 -13.93 3.93
C GLY A 193 17.23 -14.74 4.05
N VAL A 194 16.07 -14.08 3.98
CA VAL A 194 14.74 -14.70 4.01
C VAL A 194 14.36 -15.12 2.60
N ARG A 195 13.97 -16.37 2.41
CA ARG A 195 13.46 -16.84 1.12
C ARG A 195 11.97 -16.56 1.02
N ILE A 196 11.53 -16.01 -0.11
CA ILE A 196 10.12 -15.81 -0.39
C ILE A 196 9.65 -16.89 -1.37
N GLU A 197 8.63 -17.62 -0.98
CA GLU A 197 7.98 -18.62 -1.79
C GLU A 197 6.55 -18.19 -2.10
N ASN A 198 6.17 -18.30 -3.36
CA ASN A 198 4.80 -18.01 -3.77
C ASN A 198 3.98 -19.31 -3.77
N ALA A 199 2.82 -19.28 -3.12
CA ALA A 199 1.88 -20.38 -3.19
C ALA A 199 1.43 -20.61 -4.65
N PRO A 200 1.38 -21.87 -5.11
CA PRO A 200 0.84 -22.16 -6.44
C PRO A 200 -0.59 -21.63 -6.56
N ALA A 201 -0.88 -20.96 -7.69
CA ALA A 201 -2.21 -20.40 -7.92
C ALA A 201 -3.30 -21.49 -7.78
N ARG A 202 -4.39 -21.16 -7.11
CA ARG A 202 -5.57 -22.02 -6.89
C ARG A 202 -5.30 -23.29 -6.05
N ARG A 203 -4.23 -23.28 -5.24
CA ARG A 203 -3.92 -24.36 -4.30
C ARG A 203 -4.11 -23.90 -2.86
N GLY A 204 -5.39 -23.87 -2.40
CA GLY A 204 -5.74 -23.52 -1.02
C GLY A 204 -5.13 -24.49 0.02
N ASP A 205 -4.84 -25.75 -0.38
CA ASP A 205 -4.14 -26.71 0.48
C ASP A 205 -2.76 -26.23 0.96
N ALA A 206 -2.07 -25.42 0.17
CA ALA A 206 -0.77 -24.84 0.55
C ALA A 206 -0.87 -23.78 1.65
N LYS A 207 -2.02 -23.10 1.80
CA LYS A 207 -2.27 -22.05 2.80
C LYS A 207 -3.33 -22.45 3.87
N GLY A 208 -3.72 -23.70 3.90
CA GLY A 208 -4.78 -24.20 4.79
C GLY A 208 -4.57 -23.90 6.29
N ILE A 209 -3.35 -23.58 6.71
CA ILE A 209 -3.03 -23.20 8.10
C ILE A 209 -3.57 -21.81 8.39
N VAL A 210 -3.15 -20.80 7.64
CA VAL A 210 -3.53 -19.41 7.88
C VAL A 210 -5.02 -19.17 7.60
N GLU A 211 -5.58 -19.83 6.58
CA GLU A 211 -7.04 -19.79 6.30
C GLU A 211 -7.85 -20.32 7.49
N ARG A 212 -7.42 -21.43 8.09
CA ARG A 212 -8.07 -21.97 9.30
C ARG A 212 -7.93 -21.03 10.49
N GLN A 213 -6.80 -20.37 10.63
CA GLN A 213 -6.57 -19.41 11.71
C GLN A 213 -7.49 -18.20 11.60
N PHE A 214 -7.69 -17.65 10.38
CA PHE A 214 -8.69 -16.60 10.19
C PHE A 214 -10.08 -17.01 10.68
N ARG A 215 -10.51 -18.23 10.35
CA ARG A 215 -11.77 -18.76 10.85
C ARG A 215 -11.78 -18.84 12.36
N THR A 216 -10.75 -19.43 12.97
CA THR A 216 -10.65 -19.58 14.43
C THR A 216 -10.68 -18.24 15.15
N VAL A 217 -9.92 -17.24 14.64
CA VAL A 217 -9.87 -15.89 15.23
C VAL A 217 -11.23 -15.19 15.09
N GLN A 218 -11.86 -15.28 13.90
CA GLN A 218 -13.14 -14.62 13.66
C GLN A 218 -14.29 -15.27 14.46
N GLU A 219 -14.33 -16.59 14.59
CA GLU A 219 -15.36 -17.31 15.36
C GLU A 219 -15.36 -16.92 16.85
N ARG A 220 -14.26 -16.40 17.38
CA ARG A 220 -14.13 -16.01 18.79
C ARG A 220 -14.81 -14.68 19.11
N PHE A 221 -14.77 -13.69 18.22
CA PHE A 221 -15.38 -12.40 18.51
C PHE A 221 -16.78 -12.22 17.88
N LYS A 222 -17.03 -12.87 16.73
CA LYS A 222 -18.29 -12.70 15.97
C LYS A 222 -19.58 -12.81 16.82
N PRO A 223 -19.73 -13.77 17.75
CA PRO A 223 -20.95 -13.89 18.53
C PRO A 223 -21.18 -12.76 19.54
N TYR A 224 -20.15 -11.96 19.85
CA TYR A 224 -20.16 -10.99 20.94
C TYR A 224 -20.10 -9.54 20.47
N VAL A 225 -20.02 -9.32 19.15
CA VAL A 225 -19.80 -7.98 18.58
C VAL A 225 -20.89 -7.65 17.57
N SER A 226 -21.43 -6.44 17.65
CA SER A 226 -22.41 -5.92 16.69
C SER A 226 -21.74 -5.53 15.37
N GLY A 227 -22.51 -5.47 14.28
CA GLY A 227 -22.00 -5.11 12.94
C GLY A 227 -21.34 -6.26 12.17
N VAL A 228 -21.41 -7.49 12.71
CA VAL A 228 -20.90 -8.70 12.06
C VAL A 228 -21.81 -9.14 10.92
N VAL A 229 -21.21 -9.40 9.75
CA VAL A 229 -21.94 -9.84 8.54
C VAL A 229 -22.10 -11.36 8.53
N GLU A 230 -23.32 -11.85 8.61
CA GLU A 230 -23.64 -13.26 8.44
C GLU A 230 -23.95 -13.58 6.97
N GLY A 231 -23.06 -14.32 6.32
CA GLY A 231 -23.02 -14.48 4.86
C GLY A 231 -24.25 -15.09 4.18
N HIS A 232 -25.12 -15.80 4.90
CA HIS A 232 -26.33 -16.39 4.31
C HIS A 232 -27.59 -15.52 4.49
N ILE A 233 -27.59 -14.58 5.44
CA ILE A 233 -28.71 -13.67 5.71
C ILE A 233 -28.64 -12.43 4.81
N SER A 234 -27.44 -11.93 4.54
CA SER A 234 -27.23 -10.72 3.70
C SER A 234 -27.64 -10.90 2.23
N ARG A 235 -27.83 -12.14 1.75
CA ARG A 235 -28.23 -12.44 0.36
C ARG A 235 -29.73 -12.44 0.12
N LYS A 236 -30.56 -12.37 1.17
CA LYS A 236 -32.01 -12.29 1.03
C LYS A 236 -32.46 -10.85 0.78
N ARG A 237 -33.29 -10.64 -0.23
CA ARG A 237 -33.96 -9.33 -0.47
C ARG A 237 -34.72 -8.92 0.79
N GLY A 238 -34.43 -7.75 1.37
CA GLY A 238 -35.00 -7.29 2.64
C GLY A 238 -34.28 -7.82 3.89
N GLY A 239 -33.06 -8.38 3.76
CA GLY A 239 -32.22 -8.77 4.89
C GLY A 239 -31.75 -7.58 5.72
N HIS A 240 -31.33 -7.86 6.96
CA HIS A 240 -30.82 -6.87 7.89
C HIS A 240 -29.58 -6.14 7.34
N ASP A 241 -29.52 -4.82 7.50
CA ASP A 241 -28.37 -4.02 7.10
C ASP A 241 -27.35 -3.90 8.24
N TYR A 242 -26.40 -4.82 8.28
CA TYR A 242 -25.35 -4.89 9.30
C TYR A 242 -24.45 -3.64 9.40
N ARG A 243 -24.51 -2.73 8.43
CA ARG A 243 -23.79 -1.46 8.49
C ARG A 243 -24.30 -0.57 9.61
N LEU A 244 -25.61 -0.62 9.88
CA LEU A 244 -26.28 0.17 10.91
C LEU A 244 -25.94 -0.32 12.33
N ASP A 245 -25.44 -1.55 12.47
CA ASP A 245 -25.04 -2.11 13.76
C ASP A 245 -23.55 -1.88 14.06
N ALA A 246 -22.81 -1.22 13.16
CA ALA A 246 -21.40 -0.95 13.36
C ALA A 246 -21.19 -0.14 14.64
N SER A 247 -20.34 -0.62 15.54
CA SER A 247 -20.11 -0.02 16.86
C SER A 247 -18.64 0.12 17.26
N LEU A 248 -17.77 -0.74 16.72
CA LEU A 248 -16.34 -0.72 17.04
C LEU A 248 -15.56 0.19 16.12
N THR A 249 -14.58 0.88 16.68
CA THR A 249 -13.53 1.57 15.95
C THR A 249 -12.39 0.61 15.56
N LEU A 250 -11.45 1.04 14.72
CA LEU A 250 -10.31 0.21 14.32
C LEU A 250 -9.41 -0.18 15.52
N PRO A 251 -9.05 0.71 16.46
CA PRO A 251 -8.30 0.33 17.65
C PRO A 251 -9.05 -0.68 18.54
N GLU A 252 -10.35 -0.49 18.76
CA GLU A 252 -11.17 -1.40 19.56
C GLU A 252 -11.27 -2.78 18.90
N PHE A 253 -11.46 -2.83 17.58
CA PHE A 253 -11.44 -4.09 16.84
C PHE A 253 -10.06 -4.77 16.89
N THR A 254 -8.98 -4.00 16.77
CA THR A 254 -7.61 -4.52 16.90
C THR A 254 -7.40 -5.16 18.27
N LYS A 255 -7.93 -4.56 19.33
CA LYS A 255 -7.91 -5.12 20.69
C LYS A 255 -8.62 -6.47 20.76
N CYS A 256 -9.78 -6.61 20.12
CA CYS A 256 -10.51 -7.88 20.05
C CYS A 256 -9.70 -8.96 19.30
N ILE A 257 -9.04 -8.61 18.22
CA ILE A 257 -8.17 -9.54 17.47
C ILE A 257 -6.96 -9.94 18.30
N ILE A 258 -6.29 -9.00 18.99
CA ILE A 258 -5.17 -9.31 19.91
C ILE A 258 -5.62 -10.33 20.96
N ALA A 259 -6.74 -10.10 21.63
CA ALA A 259 -7.28 -11.04 22.61
C ALA A 259 -7.54 -12.44 22.03
N SER A 260 -8.11 -12.50 20.80
CA SER A 260 -8.36 -13.75 20.08
C SER A 260 -7.06 -14.48 19.71
N VAL A 261 -6.02 -13.74 19.30
CA VAL A 261 -4.68 -14.27 18.98
C VAL A 261 -4.00 -14.80 20.23
N LEU A 262 -4.02 -14.06 21.33
CA LEU A 262 -3.45 -14.51 22.62
C LEU A 262 -4.12 -15.79 23.11
N TRP A 263 -5.47 -15.86 23.00
CA TRP A 263 -6.19 -17.08 23.33
C TRP A 263 -5.81 -18.24 22.41
N HIS A 264 -5.71 -18.00 21.07
CA HIS A 264 -5.29 -19.03 20.13
C HIS A 264 -3.88 -19.53 20.43
N ASN A 265 -2.94 -18.63 20.68
CA ASN A 265 -1.55 -18.99 20.92
C ASN A 265 -1.37 -19.80 22.21
N ASN A 266 -2.10 -19.46 23.30
CA ASN A 266 -1.82 -19.98 24.62
C ASN A 266 -2.78 -21.08 25.10
N PHE A 267 -4.00 -21.16 24.53
CA PHE A 267 -5.05 -22.04 25.08
C PHE A 267 -5.73 -22.92 24.03
N HIS A 268 -5.60 -22.61 22.73
CA HIS A 268 -6.28 -23.39 21.69
C HIS A 268 -5.55 -24.71 21.45
N VAL A 269 -6.24 -25.83 21.70
CA VAL A 269 -5.72 -27.18 21.41
C VAL A 269 -5.99 -27.51 19.93
N LEU A 270 -4.95 -27.82 19.18
CA LEU A 270 -4.99 -28.17 17.77
C LEU A 270 -5.44 -29.63 17.57
N SER A 271 -6.70 -29.85 17.23
CA SER A 271 -7.32 -31.17 17.15
C SER A 271 -6.71 -32.13 16.11
N LYS A 272 -6.04 -31.61 15.09
CA LYS A 272 -5.45 -32.38 13.98
C LYS A 272 -3.99 -32.00 13.74
N TYR A 273 -3.24 -31.79 14.82
CA TYR A 273 -1.81 -31.50 14.71
C TYR A 273 -1.03 -32.79 14.42
N ASP A 274 -0.24 -32.76 13.37
CA ASP A 274 0.63 -33.86 13.00
C ASP A 274 1.94 -33.76 13.81
N ARG A 275 2.16 -34.72 14.72
CA ARG A 275 3.29 -34.74 15.64
C ARG A 275 4.52 -35.29 14.92
N THR A 276 5.64 -34.60 15.10
CA THR A 276 6.95 -35.08 14.59
C THR A 276 7.54 -36.17 15.47
N ALA A 277 8.41 -36.99 14.87
CA ALA A 277 9.17 -37.98 15.62
C ALA A 277 9.99 -37.30 16.74
N GLY A 278 10.01 -37.90 17.94
CA GLY A 278 10.71 -37.35 19.10
C GLY A 278 9.90 -36.34 19.93
N MET A 279 8.68 -35.98 19.50
CA MET A 279 7.81 -35.12 20.30
C MET A 279 7.19 -35.92 21.46
N PRO A 280 7.27 -35.44 22.72
CA PRO A 280 6.69 -36.12 23.87
C PRO A 280 5.18 -36.32 23.70
N GLY A 281 4.67 -37.50 24.13
CA GLY A 281 3.24 -37.81 24.02
C GLY A 281 2.33 -36.95 24.91
N ASP A 282 2.87 -36.48 26.00
CA ASP A 282 2.20 -35.61 26.98
C ASP A 282 2.27 -34.10 26.66
N LEU A 283 3.04 -33.71 25.62
CA LEU A 283 3.07 -32.31 25.16
C LEU A 283 1.73 -31.94 24.54
N PRO A 284 0.97 -31.00 25.10
CA PRO A 284 -0.30 -30.59 24.50
C PRO A 284 -0.04 -29.85 23.17
N ALA A 285 -0.89 -30.14 22.16
CA ALA A 285 -0.80 -29.49 20.85
C ALA A 285 -1.37 -28.06 20.91
N ILE A 286 -0.75 -27.21 21.74
CA ILE A 286 -1.05 -25.77 21.90
C ILE A 286 0.09 -24.99 21.24
N PRO A 287 -0.19 -23.97 20.40
CA PRO A 287 0.83 -23.24 19.65
C PRO A 287 2.02 -22.80 20.49
N ALA A 288 1.81 -22.16 21.62
CA ALA A 288 2.90 -21.70 22.48
C ALA A 288 3.74 -22.86 23.04
N ARG A 289 3.11 -23.98 23.40
CA ARG A 289 3.82 -25.15 23.90
C ARG A 289 4.66 -25.82 22.83
N LEU A 290 4.12 -25.93 21.61
CA LEU A 290 4.81 -26.44 20.44
C LEU A 290 5.98 -25.55 20.05
N TRP A 291 5.79 -24.22 20.11
CA TRP A 291 6.83 -23.25 19.85
C TRP A 291 8.01 -23.40 20.82
N HIS A 292 7.75 -23.38 22.11
CA HIS A 292 8.81 -23.53 23.13
C HIS A 292 9.53 -24.87 23.03
N TRP A 293 8.77 -25.95 22.86
CA TRP A 293 9.39 -27.27 22.67
C TRP A 293 10.28 -27.30 21.42
N GLY A 294 9.78 -26.79 20.31
CA GLY A 294 10.50 -26.77 19.05
C GLY A 294 11.78 -25.92 19.10
N LEU A 295 11.76 -24.77 19.75
CA LEU A 295 12.97 -23.95 19.94
C LEU A 295 14.06 -24.66 20.74
N GLY A 296 13.69 -25.50 21.71
CA GLY A 296 14.65 -26.25 22.53
C GLY A 296 15.16 -27.54 21.90
N ASN A 297 14.41 -28.15 20.96
CA ASN A 297 14.67 -29.51 20.47
C ASN A 297 14.92 -29.59 18.95
N LEU A 298 14.62 -28.56 18.18
CA LEU A 298 14.72 -28.56 16.72
C LEU A 298 15.62 -27.43 16.22
N THR A 299 15.99 -27.49 14.96
CA THR A 299 16.92 -26.55 14.33
C THR A 299 16.28 -25.25 13.81
N GLY A 300 15.17 -24.81 14.40
CA GLY A 300 14.51 -23.57 14.04
C GLY A 300 15.46 -22.36 14.18
N ARG A 301 15.45 -21.46 13.21
CA ARG A 301 16.27 -20.26 13.21
C ARG A 301 15.39 -19.03 13.07
N LEU A 302 15.38 -18.21 14.11
CA LEU A 302 14.80 -16.88 14.04
C LEU A 302 15.91 -15.87 13.73
N ARG A 303 15.64 -15.01 12.74
CA ARG A 303 16.53 -13.89 12.46
C ARG A 303 16.05 -12.69 13.22
N VAL A 304 16.78 -12.35 14.29
CA VAL A 304 16.50 -11.15 15.07
C VAL A 304 17.08 -9.94 14.36
N ALA A 305 16.25 -8.96 14.07
CA ALA A 305 16.64 -7.70 13.47
C ALA A 305 15.84 -6.56 14.10
N PRO A 306 16.43 -5.34 14.23
CA PRO A 306 15.69 -4.17 14.71
C PRO A 306 14.46 -3.91 13.85
N LEU A 307 13.33 -3.63 14.50
CA LEU A 307 12.04 -3.42 13.82
C LEU A 307 12.11 -2.34 12.75
N ASP A 308 12.76 -1.21 13.04
CA ASP A 308 12.87 -0.10 12.09
C ASP A 308 13.68 -0.49 10.86
N LEU A 309 14.76 -1.25 11.05
CA LEU A 309 15.54 -1.76 9.93
C LEU A 309 14.71 -2.71 9.06
N VAL A 310 13.91 -3.57 9.66
CA VAL A 310 12.99 -4.46 8.95
C VAL A 310 11.94 -3.66 8.19
N ARG A 311 11.33 -2.66 8.83
CA ARG A 311 10.33 -1.77 8.22
C ARG A 311 10.90 -1.05 7.01
N ILE A 312 12.05 -0.40 7.15
CA ILE A 312 12.70 0.35 6.06
C ILE A 312 13.03 -0.56 4.88
N ASN A 313 13.49 -1.78 5.14
CA ASN A 313 13.80 -2.76 4.10
C ASN A 313 12.57 -3.30 3.37
N LEU A 314 11.43 -3.31 4.03
CA LEU A 314 10.16 -3.75 3.47
C LEU A 314 9.42 -2.62 2.72
N LEU A 315 9.79 -1.34 2.93
CA LEU A 315 9.21 -0.21 2.21
C LEU A 315 9.52 -0.29 0.71
N PRO A 316 8.66 0.27 -0.15
CA PRO A 316 8.98 0.42 -1.56
C PRO A 316 10.22 1.30 -1.74
N HIS A 317 11.05 0.92 -2.73
CA HIS A 317 12.26 1.64 -3.09
C HIS A 317 12.07 2.31 -4.45
N ASP A 318 12.64 3.51 -4.60
CA ASP A 318 12.68 4.21 -5.88
C ASP A 318 13.97 5.05 -5.99
N GLN A 319 14.28 5.50 -7.19
CA GLN A 319 15.42 6.36 -7.44
C GLN A 319 15.07 7.82 -7.21
N ALA A 320 15.74 8.46 -6.26
CA ALA A 320 15.68 9.89 -6.04
C ALA A 320 16.86 10.59 -6.72
N THR A 321 16.65 11.81 -7.22
CA THR A 321 17.70 12.66 -7.79
C THR A 321 18.27 13.57 -6.72
N VAL A 322 19.60 13.74 -6.71
CA VAL A 322 20.29 14.62 -5.76
C VAL A 322 20.68 15.91 -6.45
N SER A 323 20.30 17.03 -5.88
CA SER A 323 20.61 18.38 -6.38
C SER A 323 21.11 19.27 -5.24
N GLU A 324 21.57 20.48 -5.57
CA GLU A 324 21.92 21.51 -4.57
C GLU A 324 20.71 21.94 -3.70
N LEU A 325 19.50 21.66 -4.16
CA LEU A 325 18.25 21.98 -3.47
C LEU A 325 17.78 20.89 -2.51
N GLY A 326 18.45 19.74 -2.51
CA GLY A 326 18.09 18.56 -1.74
C GLY A 326 17.91 17.30 -2.60
N ILE A 327 17.44 16.26 -1.96
CA ILE A 327 17.11 14.96 -2.55
C ILE A 327 15.66 15.02 -3.03
N ARG A 328 15.42 14.82 -4.32
CA ARG A 328 14.09 14.96 -4.92
C ARG A 328 13.48 13.59 -5.21
N LEU A 329 12.32 13.33 -4.59
CA LEU A 329 11.47 12.17 -4.84
C LEU A 329 10.02 12.63 -5.07
N PHE A 330 9.37 12.20 -6.17
CA PHE A 330 7.97 12.50 -6.53
C PHE A 330 7.57 13.99 -6.43
N GLY A 331 8.54 14.89 -6.65
CA GLY A 331 8.31 16.34 -6.58
C GLY A 331 8.59 16.95 -5.21
N CYS A 332 8.77 16.15 -4.17
CA CYS A 332 9.20 16.60 -2.86
C CYS A 332 10.72 16.67 -2.74
N PHE A 333 11.22 17.62 -1.95
CA PHE A 333 12.61 17.76 -1.60
C PHE A 333 12.85 17.36 -0.16
N TYR A 334 13.93 16.61 0.07
CA TYR A 334 14.33 16.10 1.36
C TYR A 334 15.77 16.46 1.69
N THR A 335 16.05 16.50 2.98
CA THR A 335 17.41 16.78 3.49
C THR A 335 17.67 15.95 4.75
N CYS A 336 18.95 15.65 5.01
CA CYS A 336 19.40 15.05 6.25
C CYS A 336 20.80 15.54 6.61
N GLN A 337 21.17 15.45 7.88
CA GLN A 337 22.46 15.92 8.34
C GLN A 337 23.64 15.16 7.72
N GLU A 338 23.46 13.86 7.50
CA GLU A 338 24.46 12.99 6.91
C GLU A 338 24.80 13.40 5.47
N ALA A 339 23.77 13.70 4.65
CA ALA A 339 23.95 14.19 3.30
C ALA A 339 24.59 15.59 3.27
N LEU A 340 24.24 16.45 4.24
CA LEU A 340 24.89 17.77 4.41
C LEU A 340 26.36 17.61 4.75
N LYS A 341 26.72 16.78 5.73
CA LYS A 341 28.11 16.49 6.12
C LYS A 341 28.90 15.86 4.99
N SER A 342 28.26 15.04 4.16
CA SER A 342 28.87 14.42 2.97
C SER A 342 28.98 15.36 1.76
N GLY A 343 28.57 16.62 1.90
CA GLY A 343 28.73 17.65 0.87
C GLY A 343 27.79 17.51 -0.34
N TRP A 344 26.69 16.74 -0.23
CA TRP A 344 25.80 16.46 -1.37
C TRP A 344 25.11 17.71 -1.94
N PHE A 345 24.91 18.74 -1.12
CA PHE A 345 24.16 19.94 -1.52
C PHE A 345 25.02 21.14 -1.82
N HIS A 346 26.37 21.00 -1.87
CA HIS A 346 27.25 22.10 -2.23
C HIS A 346 27.07 22.55 -3.68
N ARG A 347 27.09 23.87 -3.90
CA ARG A 347 27.12 24.48 -5.22
C ARG A 347 28.52 24.32 -5.78
N GLY A 348 28.71 23.44 -6.74
CA GLY A 348 30.00 23.18 -7.35
C GLY A 348 30.30 21.70 -7.48
N GLN A 349 31.50 21.37 -7.94
CA GLN A 349 31.96 19.98 -8.10
C GLN A 349 32.17 19.32 -6.71
N GLY A 350 31.11 18.79 -6.13
CA GLY A 350 31.19 18.00 -4.92
C GLY A 350 31.02 16.51 -5.22
N HIS A 351 31.26 15.69 -4.23
CA HIS A 351 30.99 14.24 -4.27
C HIS A 351 29.47 13.90 -4.25
N ARG A 352 28.69 14.64 -5.05
CA ARG A 352 27.24 14.47 -5.14
C ARG A 352 26.93 13.27 -6.04
N PRO A 353 26.21 12.24 -5.57
CA PRO A 353 25.65 11.23 -6.45
C PRO A 353 24.54 11.87 -7.30
N GLU A 354 24.44 11.50 -8.57
CA GLU A 354 23.36 11.98 -9.44
C GLU A 354 22.01 11.40 -9.00
N LYS A 355 22.02 10.13 -8.65
CA LYS A 355 20.85 9.37 -8.20
C LYS A 355 21.18 8.52 -6.98
N VAL A 356 20.20 8.31 -6.14
CA VAL A 356 20.31 7.49 -4.94
C VAL A 356 19.04 6.67 -4.77
N MET A 357 19.21 5.40 -4.37
CA MET A 357 18.07 4.56 -4.00
C MET A 357 17.54 4.98 -2.64
N VAL A 358 16.24 5.21 -2.56
CA VAL A 358 15.55 5.60 -1.33
C VAL A 358 14.41 4.65 -1.06
N ALA A 359 14.19 4.32 0.21
CA ALA A 359 12.96 3.70 0.68
C ALA A 359 11.97 4.78 1.14
N TYR A 360 10.69 4.59 0.91
CA TYR A 360 9.66 5.56 1.29
C TYR A 360 8.37 4.86 1.71
N ASP A 361 7.62 5.45 2.64
CA ASP A 361 6.28 5.00 2.99
C ASP A 361 5.26 5.77 2.12
N PRO A 362 4.50 5.11 1.23
CA PRO A 362 3.50 5.79 0.39
C PRO A 362 2.42 6.54 1.17
N ARG A 363 2.22 6.19 2.45
CA ARG A 363 1.22 6.78 3.33
C ARG A 363 1.65 8.10 3.97
N SER A 364 2.96 8.44 3.86
CA SER A 364 3.50 9.69 4.42
C SER A 364 4.62 10.24 3.55
N ALA A 365 4.52 11.50 3.16
CA ALA A 365 5.55 12.20 2.42
C ALA A 365 6.57 12.91 3.34
N GLU A 366 6.53 12.71 4.65
CA GLU A 366 7.38 13.44 5.60
C GLU A 366 8.82 12.97 5.61
N HIS A 367 9.05 11.66 5.42
CA HIS A 367 10.37 11.07 5.50
C HIS A 367 10.67 10.14 4.33
N ILE A 368 11.93 10.11 3.93
CA ILE A 368 12.50 9.07 3.07
C ILE A 368 13.76 8.51 3.74
N TYR A 369 14.13 7.29 3.39
CA TYR A 369 15.23 6.57 4.00
C TYR A 369 16.28 6.24 2.94
N ILE A 370 17.54 6.59 3.19
CA ILE A 370 18.66 6.37 2.26
C ILE A 370 19.62 5.37 2.86
N ARG A 371 20.12 4.46 2.04
CA ARG A 371 21.25 3.61 2.37
C ARG A 371 22.48 4.10 1.65
N PRO A 372 23.43 4.73 2.34
CA PRO A 372 24.61 5.33 1.72
C PRO A 372 25.63 4.32 1.22
N SER A 373 25.61 3.12 1.75
CA SER A 373 26.49 2.00 1.39
C SER A 373 25.67 0.72 1.35
N ASN A 374 26.19 -0.35 0.72
CA ASN A 374 25.57 -1.68 0.76
C ASN A 374 25.54 -2.28 2.19
N ASN A 375 25.79 -1.49 3.22
CA ASN A 375 25.67 -1.89 4.59
C ASN A 375 24.20 -1.90 5.02
N LEU A 376 23.65 -3.09 5.20
CA LEU A 376 22.25 -3.34 5.54
C LEU A 376 21.85 -2.86 6.95
N LYS A 377 22.83 -2.41 7.75
CA LYS A 377 22.62 -1.99 9.13
C LYS A 377 22.53 -0.47 9.31
N GLU A 378 22.91 0.30 8.30
CA GLU A 378 22.91 1.77 8.35
C GLU A 378 21.90 2.35 7.39
N TYR A 379 21.19 3.35 7.85
CA TYR A 379 20.26 4.16 7.04
C TYR A 379 20.25 5.59 7.54
N TRP A 380 19.99 6.51 6.61
CA TRP A 380 19.78 7.92 6.91
C TRP A 380 18.30 8.23 6.83
N ILE A 381 17.78 8.94 7.81
CA ILE A 381 16.42 9.48 7.79
C ILE A 381 16.53 10.86 7.18
N CYS A 382 15.84 11.08 6.06
CA CYS A 382 15.81 12.37 5.40
C CYS A 382 14.42 12.97 5.56
N ASP A 383 14.38 14.14 6.18
CA ASP A 383 13.15 14.87 6.46
C ASP A 383 12.73 15.74 5.27
N LEU A 384 11.44 16.00 5.18
CA LEU A 384 10.87 16.90 4.19
C LEU A 384 11.49 18.30 4.36
N ALA A 385 12.17 18.80 3.32
CA ALA A 385 12.80 20.10 3.35
C ALA A 385 11.77 21.25 3.40
N ASP A 386 12.12 22.38 3.99
CA ASP A 386 11.22 23.56 4.11
C ASP A 386 10.63 24.03 2.78
N ARG A 387 11.36 23.84 1.68
CA ARG A 387 10.85 24.10 0.33
C ARG A 387 9.59 23.29 -0.01
N SER A 388 9.48 22.12 0.56
CA SER A 388 8.37 21.19 0.36
C SER A 388 7.39 21.17 1.55
N ARG A 389 7.51 22.11 2.51
CA ARG A 389 6.71 22.19 3.74
C ARG A 389 5.19 22.11 3.52
N ARG A 390 4.71 22.53 2.34
CA ARG A 390 3.30 22.47 1.96
C ARG A 390 2.74 21.03 1.87
N PHE A 391 3.60 20.04 1.77
CA PHE A 391 3.23 18.62 1.69
C PHE A 391 3.32 17.91 3.05
N ARG A 392 3.56 18.64 4.13
CA ARG A 392 3.60 18.07 5.48
C ARG A 392 2.23 17.51 5.85
N GLY A 393 2.21 16.31 6.44
CA GLY A 393 0.98 15.59 6.78
C GLY A 393 0.25 14.95 5.58
N MET A 394 0.79 15.04 4.36
CA MET A 394 0.19 14.44 3.16
C MET A 394 0.76 13.06 2.86
N THR A 395 -0.03 12.25 2.17
CA THR A 395 0.45 11.02 1.53
C THR A 395 1.12 11.35 0.19
N PHE A 396 1.96 10.44 -0.34
CA PHE A 396 2.51 10.62 -1.69
C PHE A 396 1.42 10.64 -2.78
N TRP A 397 0.28 10.03 -2.52
CA TRP A 397 -0.87 10.09 -3.41
C TRP A 397 -1.48 11.50 -3.46
N ASP A 398 -1.63 12.14 -2.29
CA ASP A 398 -2.13 13.52 -2.21
C ASP A 398 -1.18 14.49 -2.90
N VAL A 399 0.14 14.33 -2.70
CA VAL A 399 1.18 15.09 -3.38
C VAL A 399 1.07 14.94 -4.90
N TRP A 400 0.85 13.73 -5.38
CA TRP A 400 0.69 13.47 -6.81
C TRP A 400 -0.56 14.12 -7.38
N LEU A 401 -1.71 14.02 -6.69
CA LEU A 401 -2.97 14.66 -7.09
C LEU A 401 -2.81 16.18 -7.17
N LEU A 402 -2.29 16.79 -6.11
CA LEU A 402 -2.05 18.23 -6.06
C LEU A 402 -1.10 18.69 -7.18
N SER A 403 0.01 17.97 -7.39
CA SER A 403 0.96 18.28 -8.46
C SER A 403 0.36 18.12 -9.87
N LYS A 404 -0.60 17.21 -10.04
CA LYS A 404 -1.33 17.04 -11.30
C LYS A 404 -2.29 18.20 -11.56
N GLU A 405 -2.98 18.65 -10.55
CA GLU A 405 -3.89 19.80 -10.63
C GLU A 405 -3.11 21.09 -10.94
N GLU A 406 -2.00 21.33 -10.25
CA GLU A 406 -1.11 22.47 -10.50
C GLU A 406 -0.62 22.47 -11.94
N ARG A 407 -0.08 21.35 -12.45
CA ARG A 407 0.41 21.26 -13.84
C ARG A 407 -0.71 21.54 -14.86
N ARG A 408 -1.94 21.11 -14.57
CA ARG A 408 -3.11 21.37 -15.42
C ARG A 408 -3.47 22.85 -15.41
N SER A 409 -3.46 23.49 -14.24
CA SER A 409 -3.70 24.93 -14.10
C SER A 409 -2.63 25.75 -14.84
N ASP A 410 -1.34 25.42 -14.62
CA ASP A 410 -0.21 26.08 -15.27
C ASP A 410 -0.25 25.93 -16.80
N ALA A 411 -0.61 24.74 -17.30
CA ALA A 411 -0.77 24.50 -18.73
C ALA A 411 -1.90 25.34 -19.33
N ASN A 412 -3.01 25.48 -18.64
CA ASN A 412 -4.11 26.32 -19.08
C ASN A 412 -3.73 27.81 -19.10
N ALA A 413 -3.06 28.28 -18.05
CA ALA A 413 -2.56 29.65 -17.96
C ALA A 413 -1.49 29.95 -19.04
N ALA A 414 -0.60 28.99 -19.32
CA ALA A 414 0.38 29.11 -20.40
C ALA A 414 -0.28 29.23 -21.78
N MET A 415 -1.34 28.45 -22.03
CA MET A 415 -2.11 28.52 -23.28
C MET A 415 -2.81 29.87 -23.43
N GLU A 416 -3.37 30.41 -22.36
CA GLU A 416 -3.99 31.74 -22.35
C GLU A 416 -2.94 32.85 -22.60
N GLY A 417 -1.79 32.73 -21.90
CA GLY A 417 -0.66 33.62 -22.13
C GLY A 417 -0.14 33.61 -23.58
N MET A 418 -0.14 32.45 -24.25
CA MET A 418 0.23 32.37 -25.66
C MET A 418 -0.79 33.09 -26.57
N LYS A 419 -2.09 32.98 -26.27
CA LYS A 419 -3.14 33.69 -27.03
C LYS A 419 -2.97 35.23 -26.88
N GLU A 420 -2.73 35.71 -25.66
CA GLU A 420 -2.48 37.14 -25.41
C GLU A 420 -1.17 37.62 -26.06
N ARG A 421 -0.15 36.77 -26.11
CA ARG A 421 1.09 37.09 -26.85
C ARG A 421 0.82 37.26 -28.35
N GLY A 422 -0.05 36.43 -28.95
CA GLY A 422 -0.49 36.62 -30.35
C GLY A 422 -1.14 37.98 -30.55
N ARG A 423 -2.09 38.36 -29.70
CA ARG A 423 -2.73 39.69 -29.74
C ARG A 423 -1.75 40.86 -29.53
N LEU A 424 -0.75 40.69 -28.68
CA LEU A 424 0.31 41.67 -28.50
C LEU A 424 1.12 41.87 -29.78
N LEU A 425 1.48 40.75 -30.44
CA LEU A 425 2.25 40.82 -31.70
C LEU A 425 1.46 41.54 -32.80
N GLU A 426 0.15 41.22 -32.96
CA GLU A 426 -0.74 41.93 -33.89
C GLU A 426 -0.79 43.44 -33.63
N LYS A 427 -0.85 43.85 -32.34
CA LYS A 427 -0.78 45.28 -31.97
C LYS A 427 0.55 45.93 -32.32
N ILE A 428 1.65 45.22 -32.07
CA ILE A 428 2.98 45.72 -32.39
C ILE A 428 3.13 45.87 -33.91
N GLU A 429 2.71 44.89 -34.71
CA GLU A 429 2.71 44.94 -36.18
C GLU A 429 1.84 46.08 -36.71
N ALA A 430 0.67 46.30 -36.13
CA ALA A 430 -0.18 47.42 -36.51
C ALA A 430 0.49 48.81 -36.23
N ILE A 431 1.14 48.93 -35.09
CA ILE A 431 1.87 50.14 -34.73
C ILE A 431 3.06 50.34 -35.68
N ALA A 432 3.82 49.29 -35.97
CA ALA A 432 4.96 49.35 -36.90
C ALA A 432 4.52 49.74 -38.31
N ALA A 433 3.44 49.12 -38.82
CA ALA A 433 2.88 49.46 -40.12
C ALA A 433 2.41 50.92 -40.24
N LEU A 434 1.75 51.42 -39.20
CA LEU A 434 1.37 52.85 -39.11
C LEU A 434 2.58 53.76 -39.10
N ALA A 435 3.63 53.43 -38.35
CA ALA A 435 4.85 54.18 -38.26
C ALA A 435 5.64 54.17 -39.61
N GLU A 436 5.70 53.03 -40.28
CA GLU A 436 6.35 52.91 -41.59
C GLU A 436 5.64 53.78 -42.64
N ASN A 437 4.28 53.72 -42.69
CA ASN A 437 3.48 54.55 -43.59
C ASN A 437 3.61 56.07 -43.32
N ALA A 438 3.82 56.42 -42.06
CA ALA A 438 3.99 57.84 -41.70
C ALA A 438 5.44 58.34 -41.87
N SER A 439 6.39 57.48 -42.11
CA SER A 439 7.82 57.86 -42.21
C SER A 439 8.17 58.29 -43.62
N PRO A 440 8.74 59.49 -43.82
CA PRO A 440 9.18 59.92 -45.13
C PRO A 440 10.36 59.08 -45.64
N ILE A 441 10.36 58.75 -46.96
CA ILE A 441 11.46 58.00 -47.59
C ILE A 441 12.77 58.83 -47.52
N LYS A 442 13.75 58.37 -46.80
CA LYS A 442 15.07 59.00 -46.68
C LYS A 442 15.95 58.54 -47.82
N THR A 443 15.98 59.27 -48.91
CA THR A 443 16.89 59.02 -50.09
C THR A 443 17.98 60.05 -50.13
N GLY A 444 19.24 59.59 -50.31
CA GLY A 444 20.34 60.42 -50.72
C GLY A 444 21.29 60.98 -49.67
N MET A 445 21.25 60.63 -48.43
CA MET A 445 22.19 61.09 -47.41
C MET A 445 23.39 60.16 -47.24
N SER A 446 24.61 60.77 -47.06
CA SER A 446 25.76 59.98 -46.71
C SER A 446 25.73 59.44 -45.29
N LYS A 447 26.37 58.31 -45.02
CA LYS A 447 26.40 57.67 -43.64
C LYS A 447 27.00 58.63 -42.59
N LYS A 448 27.89 59.52 -42.99
CA LYS A 448 28.57 60.51 -42.09
C LYS A 448 27.62 61.64 -41.69
N ASP A 449 26.84 62.15 -42.65
CA ASP A 449 25.87 63.22 -42.42
C ASP A 449 24.70 62.71 -41.56
N LEU A 450 24.25 61.48 -41.79
CA LEU A 450 23.24 60.78 -40.92
C LEU A 450 23.75 60.72 -39.48
N GLY A 451 25.02 60.38 -39.22
CA GLY A 451 25.58 60.32 -37.88
C GLY A 451 25.58 61.63 -37.11
N THR A 452 25.86 62.76 -37.83
CA THR A 452 25.84 64.11 -37.23
C THR A 452 24.40 64.54 -36.93
N GLN A 453 23.50 64.40 -37.89
CA GLN A 453 22.08 64.73 -37.71
C GLN A 453 21.39 63.88 -36.57
N ILE A 454 21.74 62.63 -36.43
CA ILE A 454 21.19 61.81 -35.33
C ILE A 454 21.56 62.40 -33.96
N ARG A 455 22.82 62.93 -33.82
CA ARG A 455 23.25 63.56 -32.58
C ARG A 455 22.48 64.85 -32.24
N GLU A 456 22.28 65.69 -33.26
CA GLU A 456 21.49 66.92 -33.09
C GLU A 456 20.02 66.64 -32.81
N ASN A 457 19.42 65.82 -33.62
CA ASN A 457 18.01 65.43 -33.43
C ASN A 457 17.77 64.79 -32.05
N LYS A 458 18.70 63.95 -31.57
CA LYS A 458 18.61 63.37 -30.24
C LYS A 458 18.69 64.42 -29.11
N GLN A 459 19.45 65.51 -29.34
CA GLN A 459 19.50 66.57 -28.34
C GLN A 459 18.20 67.36 -28.31
N ASP A 460 17.60 67.64 -29.44
CA ASP A 460 16.36 68.34 -29.53
C ASP A 460 15.18 67.50 -29.00
N GLU A 461 15.16 66.21 -29.28
CA GLU A 461 14.18 65.26 -28.72
C GLU A 461 14.29 65.21 -27.20
N LYS A 462 15.52 65.11 -26.66
CA LYS A 462 15.74 65.19 -25.22
C LYS A 462 15.21 66.46 -24.57
N ARG A 463 15.33 67.64 -25.27
CA ARG A 463 14.79 68.89 -24.78
C ARG A 463 13.26 68.86 -24.77
N HIS A 464 12.66 68.26 -25.80
CA HIS A 464 11.22 68.12 -25.91
C HIS A 464 10.69 67.19 -24.82
N GLU A 465 11.26 66.03 -24.65
CA GLU A 465 10.95 65.04 -23.63
C GLU A 465 11.03 65.62 -22.21
N ARG A 466 12.13 66.42 -21.93
CA ARG A 466 12.28 67.12 -20.64
C ARG A 466 11.20 68.17 -20.40
N ARG A 467 10.73 68.82 -21.44
CA ARG A 467 9.65 69.83 -21.31
C ARG A 467 8.28 69.17 -21.06
N GLN A 468 8.03 68.05 -21.71
CA GLN A 468 6.83 67.28 -21.53
C GLN A 468 6.79 66.53 -20.20
N GLY A 469 7.91 65.90 -19.83
CA GLY A 469 8.05 65.11 -18.61
C GLY A 469 8.30 65.93 -17.33
N ALA A 470 8.40 67.25 -17.42
CA ALA A 470 8.63 68.10 -16.25
C ALA A 470 7.46 68.00 -15.26
N PHE A 471 7.75 67.52 -14.04
CA PHE A 471 6.76 67.46 -12.98
C PHE A 471 6.18 68.86 -12.70
N ARG A 472 4.89 68.96 -12.88
CA ARG A 472 4.09 70.18 -12.52
C ARG A 472 3.10 69.77 -11.46
N PRO A 473 3.36 70.07 -10.18
CA PRO A 473 2.37 69.74 -9.14
C PRO A 473 1.08 70.52 -9.38
N ALA A 474 -0.04 69.88 -9.23
CA ALA A 474 -1.33 70.55 -9.22
C ALA A 474 -1.34 71.53 -8.04
N ARG A 475 -1.73 72.83 -8.31
CA ARG A 475 -1.66 73.91 -7.32
C ARG A 475 -2.58 73.74 -6.11
N GLU A 476 -3.43 72.72 -6.09
CA GLU A 476 -4.40 72.48 -5.04
C GLU A 476 -4.38 70.99 -4.61
N GLN A 477 -3.41 70.64 -3.79
CA GLN A 477 -3.62 69.52 -2.85
C GLN A 477 -2.78 69.79 -1.61
N SER A 478 -3.45 70.40 -0.60
CA SER A 478 -2.99 70.40 0.77
C SER A 478 -2.74 68.97 1.22
N GLY A 479 -1.50 68.73 1.71
CA GLY A 479 -1.01 67.41 2.05
C GLY A 479 -1.93 66.64 2.99
N LYS A 480 -2.61 65.67 2.42
CA LYS A 480 -3.02 64.50 3.17
C LYS A 480 -1.84 63.53 3.17
N PRO A 481 -1.42 63.00 4.32
CA PRO A 481 -0.44 61.97 4.37
C PRO A 481 -0.94 60.76 3.54
N ALA A 482 -0.01 60.02 2.93
CA ALA A 482 -0.33 58.86 2.13
C ALA A 482 -1.18 57.89 2.96
N ASP A 483 -2.40 57.61 2.50
CA ASP A 483 -3.27 56.61 3.11
C ASP A 483 -2.69 55.22 2.77
N VAL A 484 -2.40 54.44 3.79
CA VAL A 484 -2.03 53.07 3.63
C VAL A 484 -3.30 52.25 3.36
N VAL A 485 -3.55 51.94 2.09
CA VAL A 485 -4.65 51.09 1.71
C VAL A 485 -4.19 49.63 1.86
N PRO A 486 -4.81 48.83 2.76
CA PRO A 486 -4.46 47.42 2.87
C PRO A 486 -4.80 46.70 1.57
N LEU A 487 -3.87 45.89 1.08
CA LEU A 487 -4.02 45.14 -0.17
C LEU A 487 -5.07 44.01 -0.11
N ARG A 488 -5.66 43.76 1.09
CA ARG A 488 -6.77 42.82 1.29
C ARG A 488 -7.93 43.54 1.96
N GLY A 489 -9.10 43.42 1.34
CA GLY A 489 -10.37 44.01 1.85
C GLY A 489 -11.01 43.26 3.01
N GLU A 490 -10.34 42.31 3.65
CA GLU A 490 -10.82 41.63 4.86
C GLU A 490 -9.93 42.03 6.04
N LYS A 491 -10.57 42.45 7.12
CA LYS A 491 -9.90 42.67 8.39
C LYS A 491 -9.19 41.35 8.75
N PRO A 492 -7.90 41.36 9.09
CA PRO A 492 -7.33 40.21 9.75
C PRO A 492 -8.11 40.00 11.05
N GLU A 493 -8.62 38.77 11.25
CA GLU A 493 -9.07 38.36 12.58
C GLU A 493 -7.95 38.66 13.55
N ASP A 494 -8.30 39.25 14.69
CA ASP A 494 -7.38 39.66 15.75
C ASP A 494 -6.42 38.53 16.10
N TYR A 495 -5.26 38.52 15.45
CA TYR A 495 -4.11 37.79 15.96
C TYR A 495 -3.55 38.58 17.13
N ALA A 496 -4.17 38.41 18.29
CA ALA A 496 -3.53 38.77 19.54
C ALA A 496 -2.26 37.88 19.62
N TYR A 497 -1.11 38.51 19.38
CA TYR A 497 0.15 37.89 19.77
C TYR A 497 0.03 37.64 21.28
N PRO A 498 0.30 36.40 21.74
CA PRO A 498 0.43 36.18 23.17
C PRO A 498 1.48 37.15 23.70
N ASP A 499 1.15 37.84 24.77
CA ASP A 499 2.08 38.78 25.39
C ASP A 499 3.33 38.00 25.79
N LEU A 500 4.44 38.31 25.13
CA LEU A 500 5.74 37.70 25.43
C LEU A 500 6.18 38.00 26.86
N GLY A 501 5.61 39.03 27.50
CA GLY A 501 5.83 39.35 28.91
C GLY A 501 5.35 38.27 29.85
N ASP A 502 4.17 37.71 29.63
CA ASP A 502 3.58 36.65 30.47
C ASP A 502 4.28 35.30 30.28
N LEU A 503 4.91 35.07 29.10
CA LEU A 503 5.68 33.84 28.82
C LEU A 503 7.12 33.85 29.39
N ILE A 504 7.70 35.05 29.59
CA ILE A 504 9.09 35.20 30.05
C ILE A 504 9.17 35.51 31.55
N PHE A 505 8.14 36.16 32.09
CA PHE A 505 8.11 36.61 33.49
C PHE A 505 6.88 36.09 34.25
N GLY A 506 6.46 34.85 33.95
CA GLY A 506 5.44 34.18 34.74
C GLY A 506 5.78 34.26 36.22
N GLU A 507 4.87 34.82 37.03
CA GLU A 507 4.99 35.09 38.42
C GLU A 507 5.49 33.87 39.19
N GLY A 508 6.58 34.07 39.92
CA GLY A 508 7.02 33.14 40.91
C GLY A 508 6.00 33.11 42.05
N ASP A 509 5.43 31.94 42.29
CA ASP A 509 4.64 31.67 43.48
C ASP A 509 5.47 31.95 44.70
N ASN A 510 5.06 33.01 45.43
CA ASN A 510 5.26 33.13 46.86
C ASN A 510 4.02 32.48 47.51
N ASP A 511 4.21 31.27 48.07
CA ASP A 511 3.90 30.82 49.42
C ASP A 511 4.05 29.30 49.54
#